data_1085b839843dd2e267d4566051aac5c8
#
_entry.id   1085b839843dd2e267d4566051aac5c8
#
_cell.length_a   1.000
_cell.length_b   1.000
_cell.length_c   1.000
_cell.angle_alpha   90.00
_cell.angle_beta   90.00
_cell.angle_gamma   90.00
#
_symmetry.space_group_name_H-M   'P 1'
#
loop_
_entity.id
_entity.type
_entity.pdbx_description
1 polymer ?
#
loop_
_entity_poly.entity_id
_entity_poly.type
_entity_poly.pdbx_seq_one_letter_code
_entity_poly.pdbx_strand_id
1 'polypeptide(L)'
;MSVSALQRPTPSRLMLIRLRTQETLYRRIRKTIEDARNATLQRLRALIPTLESKRKVSYGEIGRVAELYQAAKNRVGAEALNLMASSTRVRVDGYVEDRVIGGLKFGVLNVKGFGGPTYGIYSVPTELDSALTELVSILPSLMELINLENIFYTLLYRVREYQRMINAIDNVILPRIRDSLSFIRLALDEIEREDFIRRVIINRIIGTT
;
A
#
# COMPACT_ATOMS: atom_id res chain seq x y z
N MET A 1 -17.75 -14.92 -6.22
CA MET A 1 -17.10 -16.22 -6.08
C MET A 1 -17.75 -16.92 -4.90
N SER A 2 -18.54 -17.95 -5.18
CA SER A 2 -19.34 -18.71 -4.21
C SER A 2 -18.43 -19.31 -3.16
N VAL A 3 -18.71 -19.01 -1.90
CA VAL A 3 -18.13 -19.70 -0.74
C VAL A 3 -18.70 -21.13 -0.77
N SER A 4 -18.00 -22.01 -1.47
CA SER A 4 -18.33 -23.43 -1.49
C SER A 4 -18.36 -23.92 -0.05
N ALA A 5 -19.53 -24.37 0.36
CA ALA A 5 -19.81 -24.95 1.67
C ALA A 5 -18.67 -25.90 2.04
N LEU A 6 -18.15 -25.72 3.25
CA LEU A 6 -17.07 -26.49 3.87
C LEU A 6 -17.41 -27.97 3.86
N GLN A 7 -17.10 -28.69 2.79
CA GLN A 7 -17.03 -30.13 2.82
C GLN A 7 -15.91 -30.50 3.80
N ARG A 8 -16.30 -31.11 4.93
CA ARG A 8 -15.35 -31.67 5.87
C ARG A 8 -14.47 -32.64 5.10
N PRO A 9 -13.14 -32.49 5.19
CA PRO A 9 -12.24 -33.35 4.42
C PRO A 9 -12.44 -34.80 4.84
N THR A 10 -12.47 -35.73 3.87
CA THR A 10 -12.55 -37.16 4.13
C THR A 10 -11.37 -37.59 5.00
N PRO A 11 -11.62 -38.27 6.13
CA PRO A 11 -10.57 -38.70 7.05
C PRO A 11 -9.65 -39.72 6.35
N SER A 12 -8.41 -39.32 6.10
CA SER A 12 -7.38 -40.21 5.58
C SER A 12 -5.99 -39.81 6.06
N ARG A 13 -5.08 -40.79 6.20
CA ARG A 13 -3.68 -40.55 6.57
C ARG A 13 -2.98 -39.61 5.58
N LEU A 14 -3.30 -39.71 4.28
CA LEU A 14 -2.77 -38.81 3.26
C LEU A 14 -3.23 -37.38 3.47
N MET A 15 -4.52 -37.18 3.80
CA MET A 15 -5.07 -35.83 4.05
C MET A 15 -4.46 -35.22 5.31
N LEU A 16 -4.21 -35.99 6.34
CA LEU A 16 -3.52 -35.53 7.54
C LEU A 16 -2.11 -35.01 7.21
N ILE A 17 -1.33 -35.73 6.41
CA ILE A 17 0.00 -35.30 5.97
C ILE A 17 -0.10 -34.00 5.14
N ARG A 18 -1.03 -33.93 4.19
CA ARG A 18 -1.24 -32.72 3.38
C ARG A 18 -1.56 -31.49 4.23
N LEU A 19 -2.46 -31.61 5.19
CA LEU A 19 -2.81 -30.48 6.07
C LEU A 19 -1.66 -30.06 6.98
N ARG A 20 -0.84 -30.97 7.48
CA ARG A 20 0.38 -30.65 8.23
C ARG A 20 1.39 -29.88 7.37
N THR A 21 1.57 -30.30 6.12
CA THR A 21 2.44 -29.61 5.15
C THR A 21 1.90 -28.21 4.84
N GLN A 22 0.58 -28.07 4.65
CA GLN A 22 -0.06 -26.79 4.45
C GLN A 22 0.09 -25.87 5.68
N GLU A 23 -0.10 -26.36 6.91
CA GLU A 23 0.11 -25.58 8.13
C GLU A 23 1.55 -25.04 8.17
N THR A 24 2.53 -25.89 7.91
CA THR A 24 3.95 -25.49 7.90
C THR A 24 4.23 -24.45 6.81
N LEU A 25 3.66 -24.64 5.62
CA LEU A 25 3.78 -23.71 4.51
C LEU A 25 3.20 -22.33 4.86
N TYR A 26 1.96 -22.28 5.39
CA TYR A 26 1.33 -21.01 5.77
C TYR A 26 2.07 -20.30 6.90
N ARG A 27 2.65 -21.03 7.85
CA ARG A 27 3.53 -20.44 8.87
C ARG A 27 4.78 -19.80 8.27
N ARG A 28 5.39 -20.43 7.26
CA ARG A 28 6.54 -19.86 6.53
C ARG A 28 6.14 -18.62 5.72
N ILE A 29 5.03 -18.70 4.99
CA ILE A 29 4.47 -17.56 4.23
C ILE A 29 4.20 -16.39 5.16
N ARG A 30 3.55 -16.62 6.31
CA ARG A 30 3.29 -15.60 7.33
C ARG A 30 4.58 -14.89 7.75
N LYS A 31 5.63 -15.66 8.06
CA LYS A 31 6.93 -15.10 8.46
C LYS A 31 7.54 -14.25 7.35
N THR A 32 7.53 -14.74 6.11
CA THR A 32 8.04 -13.98 4.95
C THR A 32 7.29 -12.66 4.75
N ILE A 33 5.96 -12.66 4.89
CA ILE A 33 5.14 -11.44 4.78
C ILE A 33 5.44 -10.49 5.95
N GLU A 34 5.65 -11.01 7.16
CA GLU A 34 6.03 -10.23 8.33
C GLU A 34 7.39 -9.56 8.16
N ASP A 35 8.38 -10.28 7.64
CA ASP A 35 9.70 -9.74 7.34
C ASP A 35 9.62 -8.65 6.25
N ALA A 36 8.82 -8.88 5.19
CA ALA A 36 8.56 -7.89 4.16
C ALA A 36 7.86 -6.63 4.69
N ARG A 37 6.86 -6.80 5.59
CA ARG A 37 6.21 -5.68 6.28
C ARG A 37 7.20 -4.87 7.10
N ASN A 38 8.04 -5.54 7.89
CA ASN A 38 9.01 -4.89 8.77
C ASN A 38 10.07 -4.12 7.95
N ALA A 39 10.57 -4.69 6.87
CA ALA A 39 11.47 -4.01 5.95
C ALA A 39 10.81 -2.77 5.31
N THR A 40 9.54 -2.87 4.92
CA THR A 40 8.78 -1.74 4.35
C THR A 40 8.54 -0.65 5.41
N LEU A 41 8.27 -1.02 6.66
CA LEU A 41 8.14 -0.09 7.79
C LEU A 41 9.45 0.66 8.08
N GLN A 42 10.59 -0.02 8.02
CA GLN A 42 11.89 0.63 8.19
C GLN A 42 12.14 1.69 7.10
N ARG A 43 11.83 1.37 5.84
CA ARG A 43 11.93 2.33 4.72
C ARG A 43 11.01 3.53 4.91
N LEU A 44 9.77 3.28 5.35
CA LEU A 44 8.80 4.33 5.63
C LEU A 44 9.30 5.27 6.74
N ARG A 45 9.84 4.71 7.84
CA ARG A 45 10.41 5.51 8.93
C ARG A 45 11.62 6.34 8.50
N ALA A 46 12.46 5.80 7.64
CA ALA A 46 13.61 6.53 7.10
C ALA A 46 13.21 7.70 6.18
N LEU A 47 12.03 7.61 5.54
CA LEU A 47 11.52 8.64 4.64
C LEU A 47 10.91 9.83 5.40
N ILE A 48 10.35 9.63 6.60
CA ILE A 48 9.62 10.64 7.38
C ILE A 48 10.44 11.92 7.57
N PRO A 49 11.69 11.91 8.12
CA PRO A 49 12.42 13.13 8.37
C PRO A 49 12.74 13.92 7.08
N THR A 50 13.00 13.22 5.98
CA THR A 50 13.23 13.86 4.67
C THR A 50 11.95 14.51 4.17
N LEU A 51 10.81 13.83 4.30
CA LEU A 51 9.50 14.36 3.91
C LEU A 51 9.12 15.59 4.73
N GLU A 52 9.30 15.55 6.06
CA GLU A 52 8.99 16.67 6.95
C GLU A 52 9.87 17.91 6.66
N SER A 53 11.16 17.70 6.45
CA SER A 53 12.08 18.79 6.11
C SER A 53 11.71 19.46 4.78
N LYS A 54 11.47 18.65 3.73
CA LYS A 54 11.04 19.15 2.40
C LYS A 54 9.69 19.85 2.48
N ARG A 55 8.73 19.28 3.21
CA ARG A 55 7.41 19.89 3.41
C ARG A 55 7.51 21.26 4.07
N LYS A 56 8.33 21.39 5.12
CA LYS A 56 8.52 22.67 5.83
C LYS A 56 9.12 23.73 4.90
N VAL A 57 10.11 23.37 4.08
CA VAL A 57 10.73 24.30 3.12
C VAL A 57 9.70 24.70 2.06
N SER A 58 9.05 23.74 1.40
CA SER A 58 8.09 24.01 0.32
C SER A 58 6.89 24.84 0.80
N TYR A 59 6.37 24.59 2.01
CA TYR A 59 5.28 25.41 2.57
C TYR A 59 5.73 26.83 2.88
N GLY A 60 6.99 27.03 3.32
CA GLY A 60 7.55 28.38 3.49
C GLY A 60 7.68 29.13 2.17
N GLU A 61 8.10 28.43 1.10
CA GLU A 61 8.20 28.99 -0.26
C GLU A 61 6.82 29.35 -0.81
N ILE A 62 5.83 28.48 -0.70
CA ILE A 62 4.44 28.74 -1.11
C ILE A 62 3.87 29.92 -0.31
N GLY A 63 4.17 30.01 0.99
CA GLY A 63 3.74 31.14 1.83
C GLY A 63 4.22 32.48 1.28
N ARG A 64 5.50 32.58 0.87
CA ARG A 64 6.04 33.80 0.25
C ARG A 64 5.34 34.15 -1.07
N VAL A 65 5.11 33.18 -1.93
CA VAL A 65 4.35 33.40 -3.19
C VAL A 65 2.92 33.89 -2.87
N ALA A 66 2.27 33.30 -1.87
CA ALA A 66 0.94 33.72 -1.45
C ALA A 66 0.91 35.16 -0.91
N GLU A 67 1.93 35.60 -0.17
CA GLU A 67 2.06 36.97 0.31
C GLU A 67 2.22 37.97 -0.87
N LEU A 68 3.09 37.64 -1.85
CA LEU A 68 3.27 38.47 -3.06
C LEU A 68 1.96 38.54 -3.88
N TYR A 69 1.29 37.41 -4.02
CA TYR A 69 -0.02 37.36 -4.72
C TYR A 69 -1.07 38.23 -3.98
N GLN A 70 -1.11 38.16 -2.64
CA GLN A 70 -2.03 38.96 -1.85
C GLN A 70 -1.72 40.46 -1.93
N ALA A 71 -0.44 40.86 -1.98
CA ALA A 71 -0.02 42.23 -2.23
C ALA A 71 -0.50 42.71 -3.59
N ALA A 72 -0.31 41.90 -4.65
CA ALA A 72 -0.83 42.22 -5.99
C ALA A 72 -2.35 42.38 -6.00
N LYS A 73 -3.06 41.48 -5.31
CA LYS A 73 -4.53 41.51 -5.19
C LYS A 73 -5.04 42.78 -4.49
N ASN A 74 -4.36 43.18 -3.45
CA ASN A 74 -4.73 44.43 -2.72
C ASN A 74 -4.51 45.68 -3.56
N ARG A 75 -3.56 45.63 -4.52
CA ARG A 75 -3.24 46.79 -5.36
C ARG A 75 -4.19 46.96 -6.56
N VAL A 76 -4.58 45.85 -7.21
CA VAL A 76 -5.34 45.86 -8.49
C VAL A 76 -6.80 45.45 -8.32
N GLY A 77 -7.11 44.77 -7.22
CA GLY A 77 -8.44 44.23 -6.96
C GLY A 77 -8.63 42.81 -7.53
N ALA A 78 -9.57 42.06 -6.94
CA ALA A 78 -9.80 40.66 -7.27
C ALA A 78 -10.39 40.49 -8.69
N GLU A 79 -11.24 41.39 -9.17
CA GLU A 79 -11.87 41.30 -10.47
C GLU A 79 -10.85 41.44 -11.62
N ALA A 80 -9.93 42.42 -11.51
CA ALA A 80 -8.88 42.62 -12.49
C ALA A 80 -7.94 41.39 -12.58
N LEU A 81 -7.58 40.80 -11.42
CA LEU A 81 -6.78 39.57 -11.40
C LEU A 81 -7.52 38.40 -12.03
N ASN A 82 -8.83 38.25 -11.79
CA ASN A 82 -9.63 37.19 -12.44
C ASN A 82 -9.71 37.37 -13.96
N LEU A 83 -9.84 38.60 -14.44
CA LEU A 83 -9.79 38.91 -15.87
C LEU A 83 -8.43 38.55 -16.47
N MET A 84 -7.32 38.91 -15.82
CA MET A 84 -5.98 38.51 -16.24
C MET A 84 -5.80 36.99 -16.24
N ALA A 85 -6.26 36.29 -15.21
CA ALA A 85 -6.20 34.84 -15.12
C ALA A 85 -7.01 34.16 -16.23
N SER A 86 -8.17 34.70 -16.60
CA SER A 86 -9.00 34.14 -17.66
C SER A 86 -8.39 34.31 -19.08
N SER A 87 -7.57 35.33 -19.27
CA SER A 87 -6.85 35.61 -20.52
C SER A 87 -5.51 34.87 -20.61
N THR A 88 -4.99 34.37 -19.48
CA THR A 88 -3.67 33.74 -19.40
C THR A 88 -3.80 32.22 -19.50
N ARG A 89 -3.09 31.62 -20.46
CA ARG A 89 -2.98 30.16 -20.56
C ARG A 89 -1.62 29.72 -20.02
N VAL A 90 -1.64 29.11 -18.84
CA VAL A 90 -0.45 28.42 -18.31
C VAL A 90 -0.48 26.98 -18.79
N ARG A 91 0.59 26.56 -19.45
CA ARG A 91 0.76 25.18 -19.91
C ARG A 91 1.86 24.51 -19.11
N VAL A 92 1.51 23.39 -18.49
CA VAL A 92 2.46 22.54 -17.78
C VAL A 92 2.57 21.23 -18.56
N ASP A 93 3.71 20.97 -19.14
CA ASP A 93 3.98 19.72 -19.84
C ASP A 93 4.72 18.78 -18.90
N GLY A 94 4.05 17.69 -18.50
CA GLY A 94 4.60 16.68 -17.57
C GLY A 94 4.35 15.26 -18.10
N TYR A 95 5.16 14.34 -17.60
CA TYR A 95 5.00 12.92 -17.84
C TYR A 95 5.26 12.12 -16.56
N VAL A 96 4.63 10.95 -16.47
CA VAL A 96 4.84 10.02 -15.35
C VAL A 96 5.77 8.92 -15.81
N GLU A 97 6.85 8.71 -15.06
CA GLU A 97 7.80 7.63 -15.26
C GLU A 97 7.64 6.59 -14.16
N ASP A 98 7.46 5.33 -14.53
CA ASP A 98 7.41 4.25 -13.55
C ASP A 98 8.81 3.89 -13.08
N ARG A 99 9.09 4.08 -11.78
CA ARG A 99 10.32 3.65 -11.13
C ARG A 99 10.04 2.50 -10.18
N VAL A 100 11.00 1.57 -10.11
CA VAL A 100 10.93 0.42 -9.19
C VAL A 100 11.93 0.62 -8.06
N ILE A 101 11.44 0.77 -6.84
CA ILE A 101 12.27 0.87 -5.64
C ILE A 101 11.91 -0.29 -4.71
N GLY A 102 12.87 -1.20 -4.49
CA GLY A 102 12.67 -2.34 -3.60
C GLY A 102 11.52 -3.27 -3.99
N GLY A 103 11.32 -3.47 -5.31
CA GLY A 103 10.26 -4.32 -5.85
C GLY A 103 8.86 -3.68 -5.92
N LEU A 104 8.74 -2.41 -5.54
CA LEU A 104 7.50 -1.64 -5.64
C LEU A 104 7.61 -0.65 -6.81
N LYS A 105 6.55 -0.58 -7.62
CA LYS A 105 6.43 0.40 -8.70
C LYS A 105 5.87 1.71 -8.15
N PHE A 106 6.51 2.82 -8.52
CA PHE A 106 6.09 4.18 -8.17
C PHE A 106 6.01 5.01 -9.44
N GLY A 107 4.91 5.71 -9.64
CA GLY A 107 4.85 6.75 -10.65
C GLY A 107 5.58 8.00 -10.14
N VAL A 108 6.63 8.40 -10.84
CA VAL A 108 7.37 9.64 -10.58
C VAL A 108 6.92 10.68 -11.58
N LEU A 109 6.38 11.79 -11.09
CA LEU A 109 5.96 12.91 -11.91
C LEU A 109 7.18 13.76 -12.27
N ASN A 110 7.46 13.88 -13.55
CA ASN A 110 8.51 14.75 -14.10
C ASN A 110 7.85 15.85 -14.96
N VAL A 111 8.31 17.08 -14.78
CA VAL A 111 7.84 18.22 -15.58
C VAL A 111 8.93 18.63 -16.55
N LYS A 112 8.58 18.71 -17.85
CA LYS A 112 9.49 19.09 -18.93
C LYS A 112 9.62 20.58 -19.12
N GLY A 113 8.56 21.34 -18.82
CA GLY A 113 8.58 22.78 -19.00
C GLY A 113 7.31 23.46 -18.52
N PHE A 114 7.44 24.72 -18.24
CA PHE A 114 6.35 25.64 -17.94
C PHE A 114 6.27 26.66 -19.09
N GLY A 115 5.14 26.69 -19.80
CA GLY A 115 4.83 27.82 -20.64
C GLY A 115 4.55 29.02 -19.72
N GLY A 116 5.38 30.04 -19.77
CA GLY A 116 5.18 31.27 -19.01
C GLY A 116 3.82 31.91 -19.32
N PRO A 117 3.26 32.67 -18.38
CA PRO A 117 1.99 33.34 -18.60
C PRO A 117 2.12 34.36 -19.74
N THR A 118 1.17 34.30 -20.67
CA THR A 118 1.11 35.25 -21.81
C THR A 118 0.11 36.34 -21.43
N TYR A 119 0.57 37.39 -20.79
CA TYR A 119 -0.23 38.59 -20.48
C TYR A 119 0.44 39.85 -21.01
N GLY A 120 -0.35 40.88 -21.29
CA GLY A 120 0.17 42.15 -21.79
C GLY A 120 0.94 42.91 -20.68
N ILE A 121 2.17 43.30 -20.98
CA ILE A 121 3.14 43.91 -20.06
C ILE A 121 2.63 45.20 -19.38
N TYR A 122 1.72 45.91 -20.05
CA TYR A 122 1.26 47.24 -19.61
C TYR A 122 0.23 47.28 -18.47
N SER A 123 -0.32 46.14 -18.05
CA SER A 123 -1.40 46.06 -17.05
C SER A 123 -1.09 45.23 -15.81
N VAL A 124 0.11 44.69 -15.72
CA VAL A 124 0.46 43.74 -14.64
C VAL A 124 1.21 44.42 -13.51
N PRO A 125 0.77 44.28 -12.27
CA PRO A 125 1.53 44.77 -11.10
C PRO A 125 2.85 44.01 -10.99
N THR A 126 3.91 44.72 -10.65
CA THR A 126 5.25 44.14 -10.44
C THR A 126 5.24 43.00 -9.41
N GLU A 127 4.38 43.12 -8.41
CA GLU A 127 4.20 42.08 -7.36
C GLU A 127 3.65 40.78 -7.91
N LEU A 128 2.76 40.82 -8.94
CA LEU A 128 2.24 39.63 -9.58
C LEU A 128 3.30 38.93 -10.43
N ASP A 129 4.10 39.73 -11.15
CA ASP A 129 5.21 39.20 -11.96
C ASP A 129 6.28 38.53 -11.05
N SER A 130 6.59 39.18 -9.93
CA SER A 130 7.47 38.60 -8.90
C SER A 130 6.91 37.31 -8.34
N ALA A 131 5.60 37.26 -8.01
CA ALA A 131 4.94 36.07 -7.50
C ALA A 131 4.99 34.89 -8.52
N LEU A 132 4.77 35.18 -9.80
CA LEU A 132 4.83 34.18 -10.86
C LEU A 132 6.23 33.66 -11.10
N THR A 133 7.23 34.55 -11.10
CA THR A 133 8.64 34.16 -11.24
C THR A 133 9.07 33.26 -10.06
N GLU A 134 8.71 33.64 -8.84
CA GLU A 134 9.02 32.84 -7.66
C GLU A 134 8.26 31.50 -7.68
N LEU A 135 6.96 31.48 -8.09
CA LEU A 135 6.20 30.25 -8.28
C LEU A 135 6.88 29.27 -9.24
N VAL A 136 7.34 29.77 -10.40
CA VAL A 136 8.03 28.95 -11.38
C VAL A 136 9.33 28.38 -10.81
N SER A 137 10.06 29.17 -10.02
CA SER A 137 11.32 28.73 -9.41
C SER A 137 11.15 27.61 -8.36
N ILE A 138 10.02 27.61 -7.61
CA ILE A 138 9.76 26.59 -6.59
C ILE A 138 9.09 25.32 -7.13
N LEU A 139 8.59 25.32 -8.37
CA LEU A 139 7.91 24.20 -8.96
C LEU A 139 8.70 22.88 -8.94
N PRO A 140 10.01 22.86 -9.26
CA PRO A 140 10.81 21.63 -9.14
C PRO A 140 10.82 21.09 -7.71
N SER A 141 10.95 21.95 -6.70
CA SER A 141 10.91 21.58 -5.28
C SER A 141 9.56 20.97 -4.88
N LEU A 142 8.46 21.56 -5.39
CA LEU A 142 7.11 21.01 -5.19
C LEU A 142 6.92 19.64 -5.85
N MET A 143 7.46 19.44 -7.05
CA MET A 143 7.39 18.15 -7.73
C MET A 143 8.16 17.07 -6.97
N GLU A 144 9.32 17.40 -6.43
CA GLU A 144 10.05 16.49 -5.55
C GLU A 144 9.23 16.12 -4.31
N LEU A 145 8.56 17.10 -3.68
CA LEU A 145 7.69 16.86 -2.54
C LEU A 145 6.53 15.93 -2.89
N ILE A 146 5.84 16.18 -4.00
CA ILE A 146 4.73 15.34 -4.49
C ILE A 146 5.22 13.90 -4.73
N ASN A 147 6.38 13.73 -5.34
CA ASN A 147 6.96 12.42 -5.59
C ASN A 147 7.30 11.69 -4.27
N LEU A 148 7.87 12.38 -3.29
CA LEU A 148 8.15 11.81 -1.97
C LEU A 148 6.87 11.42 -1.24
N GLU A 149 5.82 12.24 -1.31
CA GLU A 149 4.51 11.91 -0.73
C GLU A 149 3.88 10.71 -1.41
N ASN A 150 3.96 10.59 -2.74
CA ASN A 150 3.45 9.44 -3.47
C ASN A 150 4.18 8.14 -3.05
N ILE A 151 5.50 8.19 -2.90
CA ILE A 151 6.29 7.07 -2.38
C ILE A 151 5.83 6.71 -0.96
N PHE A 152 5.64 7.70 -0.08
CA PHE A 152 5.20 7.52 1.29
C PHE A 152 3.82 6.82 1.35
N TYR A 153 2.83 7.32 0.61
CA TYR A 153 1.48 6.73 0.58
C TYR A 153 1.48 5.31 -0.01
N THR A 154 2.30 5.05 -1.03
CA THR A 154 2.41 3.71 -1.63
C THR A 154 3.02 2.71 -0.64
N LEU A 155 4.07 3.11 0.10
CA LEU A 155 4.65 2.29 1.16
C LEU A 155 3.66 2.03 2.30
N LEU A 156 2.92 3.06 2.72
CA LEU A 156 1.90 2.95 3.76
C LEU A 156 0.78 1.98 3.36
N TYR A 157 0.31 2.09 2.12
CA TYR A 157 -0.68 1.17 1.57
C TYR A 157 -0.18 -0.28 1.59
N ARG A 158 1.07 -0.50 1.18
CA ARG A 158 1.68 -1.85 1.15
C ARG A 158 1.84 -2.44 2.56
N VAL A 159 2.21 -1.63 3.56
CA VAL A 159 2.26 -2.07 4.97
C VAL A 159 0.87 -2.54 5.43
N ARG A 160 -0.19 -1.78 5.09
CA ARG A 160 -1.58 -2.16 5.43
C ARG A 160 -2.01 -3.46 4.74
N GLU A 161 -1.59 -3.69 3.49
CA GLU A 161 -1.85 -4.95 2.78
C GLU A 161 -1.15 -6.13 3.47
N TYR A 162 0.13 -6.01 3.80
CA TYR A 162 0.85 -7.06 4.52
C TYR A 162 0.18 -7.37 5.87
N GLN A 163 -0.22 -6.35 6.61
CA GLN A 163 -0.92 -6.56 7.89
C GLN A 163 -2.26 -7.29 7.69
N ARG A 164 -3.00 -6.96 6.64
CA ARG A 164 -4.25 -7.64 6.30
C ARG A 164 -4.03 -9.11 5.93
N MET A 165 -2.96 -9.41 5.16
CA MET A 165 -2.58 -10.78 4.83
C MET A 165 -2.17 -11.59 6.07
N ILE A 166 -1.38 -11.01 6.97
CA ILE A 166 -0.99 -11.64 8.24
C ILE A 166 -2.23 -11.96 9.07
N ASN A 167 -3.13 -11.00 9.24
CA ASN A 167 -4.37 -11.18 9.98
C ASN A 167 -5.26 -12.28 9.36
N ALA A 168 -5.33 -12.36 8.03
CA ALA A 168 -6.08 -13.41 7.34
C ALA A 168 -5.48 -14.80 7.59
N ILE A 169 -4.15 -14.90 7.58
CA ILE A 169 -3.46 -16.18 7.86
C ILE A 169 -3.68 -16.58 9.33
N ASP A 170 -3.47 -15.66 10.27
CA ASP A 170 -3.53 -15.95 11.72
C ASP A 170 -4.96 -16.23 12.21
N ASN A 171 -5.94 -15.47 11.72
CA ASN A 171 -7.31 -15.53 12.26
C ASN A 171 -8.27 -16.39 11.44
N VAL A 172 -7.92 -16.72 10.18
CA VAL A 172 -8.83 -17.50 9.32
C VAL A 172 -8.18 -18.79 8.82
N ILE A 173 -6.99 -18.73 8.21
CA ILE A 173 -6.42 -19.88 7.51
C ILE A 173 -5.86 -20.89 8.52
N LEU A 174 -5.00 -20.46 9.42
CA LEU A 174 -4.36 -21.36 10.41
C LEU A 174 -5.37 -22.02 11.36
N PRO A 175 -6.37 -21.32 11.92
CA PRO A 175 -7.40 -21.97 12.74
C PRO A 175 -8.18 -23.03 11.96
N ARG A 176 -8.61 -22.74 10.72
CA ARG A 176 -9.34 -23.72 9.89
C ARG A 176 -8.52 -24.99 9.62
N ILE A 177 -7.22 -24.83 9.33
CA ILE A 177 -6.34 -25.98 9.12
C ILE A 177 -6.23 -26.79 10.41
N ARG A 178 -6.08 -26.16 11.58
CA ARG A 178 -5.99 -26.83 12.88
C ARG A 178 -7.28 -27.56 13.24
N ASP A 179 -8.43 -26.96 13.01
CA ASP A 179 -9.72 -27.59 13.23
C ASP A 179 -9.90 -28.82 12.35
N SER A 180 -9.51 -28.71 11.07
CA SER A 180 -9.51 -29.84 10.14
C SER A 180 -8.54 -30.95 10.56
N LEU A 181 -7.34 -30.59 11.04
CA LEU A 181 -6.37 -31.56 11.56
C LEU A 181 -6.88 -32.27 12.79
N SER A 182 -7.52 -31.55 13.73
CA SER A 182 -8.13 -32.13 14.92
C SER A 182 -9.24 -33.11 14.56
N PHE A 183 -10.12 -32.70 13.66
CA PHE A 183 -11.20 -33.56 13.16
C PHE A 183 -10.68 -34.86 12.54
N ILE A 184 -9.71 -34.78 11.64
CA ILE A 184 -9.16 -35.95 10.95
C ILE A 184 -8.45 -36.88 11.93
N ARG A 185 -7.71 -36.33 12.92
CA ARG A 185 -7.07 -37.17 13.94
C ARG A 185 -8.10 -37.97 14.74
N LEU A 186 -9.14 -37.30 15.26
CA LEU A 186 -10.20 -37.98 16.01
C LEU A 186 -10.90 -39.06 15.18
N ALA A 187 -11.18 -38.79 13.89
CA ALA A 187 -11.81 -39.76 13.01
C ALA A 187 -10.88 -40.95 12.71
N LEU A 188 -9.57 -40.73 12.53
CA LEU A 188 -8.62 -41.82 12.34
C LEU A 188 -8.44 -42.66 13.60
N ASP A 189 -8.40 -42.05 14.77
CA ASP A 189 -8.29 -42.72 16.07
C ASP A 189 -9.53 -43.63 16.30
N GLU A 190 -10.73 -43.18 15.89
CA GLU A 190 -11.96 -43.99 15.99
C GLU A 190 -11.94 -45.17 15.02
N ILE A 191 -11.52 -44.98 13.76
CA ILE A 191 -11.34 -46.07 12.79
C ILE A 191 -10.34 -47.08 13.31
N GLU A 192 -9.21 -46.67 13.86
CA GLU A 192 -8.20 -47.56 14.41
C GLU A 192 -8.76 -48.36 15.60
N ARG A 193 -9.59 -47.75 16.44
CA ARG A 193 -10.26 -48.40 17.58
C ARG A 193 -11.27 -49.44 17.08
N GLU A 194 -12.11 -49.09 16.10
CA GLU A 194 -13.03 -50.08 15.49
C GLU A 194 -12.30 -51.25 14.87
N ASP A 195 -11.24 -51.04 14.12
CA ASP A 195 -10.42 -52.08 13.52
C ASP A 195 -9.74 -52.98 14.58
N PHE A 196 -9.33 -52.40 15.70
CA PHE A 196 -8.82 -53.18 16.81
C PHE A 196 -9.88 -54.11 17.43
N ILE A 197 -11.08 -53.58 17.68
CA ILE A 197 -12.20 -54.36 18.22
C ILE A 197 -12.57 -55.50 17.28
N ARG A 198 -12.69 -55.19 15.93
CA ARG A 198 -12.96 -56.23 14.94
C ARG A 198 -11.92 -57.35 14.96
N ARG A 199 -10.64 -57.04 15.07
CA ARG A 199 -9.55 -58.05 15.16
C ARG A 199 -9.65 -58.88 16.41
N VAL A 200 -9.97 -58.29 17.57
CA VAL A 200 -10.18 -59.00 18.84
C VAL A 200 -11.35 -60.01 18.72
N ILE A 201 -12.47 -59.57 18.14
CA ILE A 201 -13.65 -60.43 17.95
C ILE A 201 -13.33 -61.59 17.03
N ILE A 202 -12.67 -61.31 15.86
CA ILE A 202 -12.29 -62.37 14.89
C ILE A 202 -11.35 -63.39 15.56
N ASN A 203 -10.32 -62.94 16.27
CA ASN A 203 -9.38 -63.82 16.96
C ASN A 203 -10.07 -64.69 18.02
N ARG A 204 -11.12 -64.17 18.69
CA ARG A 204 -11.89 -64.91 19.68
C ARG A 204 -12.75 -66.00 19.05
N ILE A 205 -13.29 -65.72 17.85
CA ILE A 205 -14.11 -66.69 17.12
C ILE A 205 -13.23 -67.81 16.54
N ILE A 206 -12.07 -67.47 15.98
CA ILE A 206 -11.16 -68.46 15.39
C ILE A 206 -10.42 -69.25 16.48
N GLY A 207 -10.13 -68.68 17.64
CA GLY A 207 -9.45 -69.36 18.76
C GLY A 207 -10.35 -70.29 19.59
N THR A 208 -11.66 -70.33 19.33
CA THR A 208 -12.62 -71.25 19.98
C THR A 208 -12.97 -72.46 19.14
N THR A 209 -12.31 -72.65 18.02
CA THR A 209 -12.36 -73.86 17.18
C THR A 209 -11.08 -74.65 17.35
#